data_67a6496c918d85418997ee5a2e808bfb
#
_entry.id   67a6496c918d85418997ee5a2e808bfb
#
_cell.length_a   1.000
_cell.length_b   1.000
_cell.length_c   1.000
_cell.angle_alpha   90.00
_cell.angle_beta   90.00
_cell.angle_gamma   90.00
#
_symmetry.space_group_name_H-M   'P 1'
#
loop_
_entity.id
_entity.type
_entity.pdbx_description
1 polymer ?
#
loop_
_entity_poly.entity_id
_entity_poly.type
_entity_poly.pdbx_seq_one_letter_code
_entity_poly.pdbx_strand_id
1 'polypeptide(L)'
;SRVTAGDVTGTAAFDEGRVRLQDEGSQLVAEVAGSGNDILDCCAAPGGKTMILADRNPQAHVTACESSEQRLSHLRKRLAALGERVECRLADAATLKEESVYDLALADVPCSGTGTLGRNPEIRHRLQVNDLPRQAERQKTILRAAFRAIRPGGRVVYSTCSLEPEENEEVVAAVLAERPDVQVASMRSRIDTLQRDGIVTDAGAEKLRACVTNEGCLRLLPGAFNTDGFFIAVLEKTAR
;
A
#
# COMPACT_ATOMS: atom_id res chain seq x y z
N SER A 1 15.95 8.68 -2.40
CA SER A 1 17.38 8.45 -2.75
C SER A 1 17.73 6.99 -2.48
N ARG A 2 18.53 6.38 -3.37
CA ARG A 2 19.02 5.01 -3.22
C ARG A 2 20.37 5.02 -2.50
N VAL A 3 20.51 4.15 -1.48
CA VAL A 3 21.80 3.92 -0.81
C VAL A 3 22.64 3.00 -1.71
N THR A 4 23.79 3.48 -2.15
CA THR A 4 24.69 2.73 -3.05
C THR A 4 25.90 2.17 -2.32
N ALA A 5 26.24 2.70 -1.14
CA ALA A 5 27.34 2.23 -0.30
C ALA A 5 27.19 2.74 1.14
N GLY A 6 27.86 2.07 2.09
CA GLY A 6 27.89 2.43 3.49
C GLY A 6 26.74 1.85 4.31
N ASP A 7 26.81 2.00 5.65
CA ASP A 7 25.77 1.59 6.60
C ASP A 7 24.98 2.82 7.06
N VAL A 8 23.79 3.00 6.52
CA VAL A 8 22.88 4.09 6.91
C VAL A 8 22.33 3.86 8.33
N THR A 9 22.21 2.60 8.77
CA THR A 9 21.62 2.28 10.07
C THR A 9 22.50 2.67 11.24
N GLY A 10 23.81 2.86 11.03
CA GLY A 10 24.75 3.38 12.01
C GLY A 10 24.88 4.91 12.04
N THR A 11 23.97 5.66 11.43
CA THR A 11 24.02 7.12 11.39
C THR A 11 23.08 7.78 12.38
N ALA A 12 23.48 8.93 12.94
CA ALA A 12 22.61 9.74 13.80
C ALA A 12 21.31 10.13 13.08
N ALA A 13 21.33 10.31 11.75
CA ALA A 13 20.16 10.62 10.98
C ALA A 13 19.13 9.46 10.97
N PHE A 14 19.60 8.21 11.01
CA PHE A 14 18.74 7.04 11.11
C PHE A 14 18.19 6.89 12.55
N ASP A 15 19.04 7.04 13.56
CA ASP A 15 18.66 6.95 14.99
C ASP A 15 17.62 8.03 15.35
N GLU A 16 17.77 9.23 14.81
CA GLU A 16 16.84 10.36 14.98
C GLU A 16 15.58 10.25 14.11
N GLY A 17 15.45 9.18 13.32
CA GLY A 17 14.29 8.95 12.44
C GLY A 17 14.18 9.89 11.22
N ARG A 18 15.24 10.69 10.92
CA ARG A 18 15.31 11.60 9.76
C ARG A 18 15.51 10.87 8.43
N VAL A 19 16.04 9.66 8.48
CA VAL A 19 16.26 8.78 7.33
C VAL A 19 15.67 7.40 7.62
N ARG A 20 15.06 6.79 6.61
CA ARG A 20 14.44 5.46 6.70
C ARG A 20 14.84 4.62 5.51
N LEU A 21 14.99 3.33 5.76
CA LEU A 21 15.18 2.34 4.71
C LEU A 21 13.83 1.70 4.37
N GLN A 22 13.45 1.79 3.12
CA GLN A 22 12.22 1.18 2.60
C GLN A 22 12.45 0.80 1.14
N ASP A 23 11.94 -0.36 0.75
CA ASP A 23 11.95 -0.81 -0.63
C ASP A 23 11.24 0.20 -1.55
N GLU A 24 11.78 0.46 -2.75
CA GLU A 24 11.25 1.46 -3.68
C GLU A 24 9.85 1.09 -4.18
N GLY A 25 9.55 -0.20 -4.39
CA GLY A 25 8.20 -0.66 -4.73
C GLY A 25 7.21 -0.39 -3.60
N SER A 26 7.63 -0.60 -2.35
CA SER A 26 6.83 -0.25 -1.17
C SER A 26 6.58 1.26 -1.05
N GLN A 27 7.57 2.10 -1.38
CA GLN A 27 7.39 3.56 -1.44
C GLN A 27 6.39 3.93 -2.53
N LEU A 28 6.52 3.34 -3.72
CA LEU A 28 5.63 3.61 -4.85
C LEU A 28 4.16 3.34 -4.53
N VAL A 29 3.86 2.30 -3.74
CA VAL A 29 2.49 2.02 -3.26
C VAL A 29 1.86 3.24 -2.59
N ALA A 30 2.58 3.89 -1.68
CA ALA A 30 2.08 5.08 -0.99
C ALA A 30 2.05 6.32 -1.89
N GLU A 31 3.02 6.46 -2.80
CA GLU A 31 3.09 7.60 -3.74
C GLU A 31 1.94 7.59 -4.76
N VAL A 32 1.53 6.42 -5.28
CA VAL A 32 0.39 6.32 -6.20
C VAL A 32 -0.94 6.59 -5.51
N ALA A 33 -1.00 6.52 -4.18
CA ALA A 33 -2.21 6.83 -3.42
C ALA A 33 -2.63 8.30 -3.61
N GLY A 34 -1.67 9.22 -3.71
CA GLY A 34 -1.92 10.64 -3.94
C GLY A 34 -2.46 11.36 -2.71
N SER A 35 -3.29 12.39 -2.91
CA SER A 35 -3.77 13.28 -1.86
C SER A 35 -5.11 12.86 -1.27
N GLY A 36 -5.33 13.16 0.03
CA GLY A 36 -6.58 13.02 0.75
C GLY A 36 -6.55 13.90 2.01
N ASN A 37 -7.71 14.18 2.61
CA ASN A 37 -7.80 14.90 3.88
C ASN A 37 -8.02 13.95 5.05
N ASP A 38 -8.87 12.95 4.86
CA ASP A 38 -9.13 11.87 5.81
C ASP A 38 -8.63 10.56 5.20
N ILE A 39 -7.54 10.02 5.70
CA ILE A 39 -6.83 8.87 5.12
C ILE A 39 -6.88 7.68 6.07
N LEU A 40 -7.23 6.51 5.54
CA LEU A 40 -7.18 5.23 6.25
C LEU A 40 -6.00 4.40 5.73
N ASP A 41 -5.11 3.97 6.60
CA ASP A 41 -4.15 2.91 6.33
C ASP A 41 -4.62 1.63 7.03
N CYS A 42 -5.13 0.67 6.25
CA CYS A 42 -5.80 -0.52 6.75
C CYS A 42 -4.88 -1.50 7.47
N CYS A 43 -3.59 -1.56 7.08
CA CYS A 43 -2.61 -2.54 7.56
C CYS A 43 -1.25 -1.84 7.76
N ALA A 44 -1.22 -0.86 8.64
CA ALA A 44 -0.20 0.17 8.68
C ALA A 44 1.20 -0.28 9.09
N ALA A 45 1.33 -1.32 9.97
CA ALA A 45 2.65 -1.71 10.45
C ALA A 45 3.53 -2.31 9.33
N PRO A 46 4.80 -1.90 9.28
CA PRO A 46 5.59 -1.19 10.28
C PRO A 46 5.57 0.34 10.20
N GLY A 47 4.69 0.98 9.38
CA GLY A 47 4.49 2.42 9.36
C GLY A 47 5.18 3.18 8.23
N GLY A 48 5.93 2.50 7.35
CA GLY A 48 6.66 3.16 6.27
C GLY A 48 5.76 3.85 5.26
N LYS A 49 4.66 3.19 4.85
CA LYS A 49 3.67 3.76 3.92
C LYS A 49 2.85 4.86 4.58
N THR A 50 2.42 4.65 5.84
CA THR A 50 1.72 5.67 6.65
C THR A 50 2.50 6.98 6.71
N MET A 51 3.82 6.90 6.90
CA MET A 51 4.68 8.10 6.96
C MET A 51 4.72 8.84 5.62
N ILE A 52 4.82 8.13 4.49
CA ILE A 52 4.77 8.74 3.16
C ILE A 52 3.41 9.42 2.95
N LEU A 53 2.31 8.75 3.31
CA LEU A 53 0.97 9.33 3.22
C LEU A 53 0.87 10.63 4.03
N ALA A 54 1.37 10.64 5.28
CA ALA A 54 1.36 11.82 6.14
C ALA A 54 2.28 12.94 5.63
N ASP A 55 3.46 12.60 5.09
CA ASP A 55 4.41 13.57 4.54
C ASP A 55 3.86 14.22 3.25
N ARG A 56 3.20 13.45 2.40
CA ARG A 56 2.57 13.95 1.15
C ARG A 56 1.28 14.72 1.41
N ASN A 57 0.65 14.53 2.57
CA ASN A 57 -0.61 15.15 2.95
C ASN A 57 -0.46 15.86 4.30
N PRO A 58 0.26 16.99 4.38
CA PRO A 58 0.65 17.63 5.65
C PRO A 58 -0.54 18.17 6.46
N GLN A 59 -1.71 18.35 5.84
CA GLN A 59 -2.94 18.80 6.50
C GLN A 59 -3.92 17.65 6.78
N ALA A 60 -3.60 16.42 6.33
CA ALA A 60 -4.50 15.29 6.47
C ALA A 60 -4.48 14.71 7.89
N HIS A 61 -5.62 14.14 8.27
CA HIS A 61 -5.71 13.19 9.37
C HIS A 61 -5.57 11.75 8.84
N VAL A 62 -4.66 10.98 9.42
CA VAL A 62 -4.38 9.60 9.00
C VAL A 62 -4.75 8.65 10.13
N THR A 63 -5.68 7.73 9.87
CA THR A 63 -5.99 6.62 10.77
C THR A 63 -5.18 5.39 10.34
N ALA A 64 -4.24 4.96 11.17
CA ALA A 64 -3.35 3.84 10.92
C ALA A 64 -3.78 2.61 11.73
N CYS A 65 -4.39 1.61 11.08
CA CYS A 65 -4.90 0.41 11.70
C CYS A 65 -3.85 -0.71 11.73
N GLU A 66 -3.79 -1.43 12.85
CA GLU A 66 -2.99 -2.64 13.00
C GLU A 66 -3.72 -3.61 13.93
N SER A 67 -3.81 -4.87 13.55
CA SER A 67 -4.55 -5.90 14.30
C SER A 67 -3.76 -6.55 15.44
N SER A 68 -2.42 -6.42 15.44
CA SER A 68 -1.53 -6.96 16.47
C SER A 68 -1.11 -5.87 17.46
N GLU A 69 -1.41 -6.05 18.75
CA GLU A 69 -1.01 -5.11 19.80
C GLU A 69 0.52 -4.90 19.85
N GLN A 70 1.28 -5.98 19.66
CA GLN A 70 2.75 -5.91 19.65
C GLN A 70 3.24 -5.03 18.47
N ARG A 71 2.69 -5.23 17.26
CA ARG A 71 3.07 -4.45 16.09
C ARG A 71 2.57 -3.01 16.20
N LEU A 72 1.39 -2.80 16.78
CA LEU A 72 0.84 -1.48 17.07
C LEU A 72 1.73 -0.67 18.02
N SER A 73 2.27 -1.31 19.05
CA SER A 73 3.21 -0.65 19.99
C SER A 73 4.45 -0.10 19.25
N HIS A 74 5.01 -0.89 18.31
CA HIS A 74 6.13 -0.44 17.48
C HIS A 74 5.70 0.66 16.49
N LEU A 75 4.51 0.53 15.90
CA LEU A 75 3.94 1.54 15.00
C LEU A 75 3.80 2.89 15.69
N ARG A 76 3.20 2.92 16.90
CA ARG A 76 3.05 4.14 17.71
C ARG A 76 4.37 4.84 17.97
N LYS A 77 5.41 4.09 18.36
CA LYS A 77 6.75 4.64 18.57
C LYS A 77 7.32 5.27 17.29
N ARG A 78 7.14 4.57 16.17
CA ARG A 78 7.66 5.00 14.86
C ARG A 78 6.97 6.25 14.34
N LEU A 79 5.67 6.38 14.56
CA LEU A 79 4.85 7.49 14.06
C LEU A 79 4.71 8.65 15.06
N ALA A 80 5.32 8.54 16.26
CA ALA A 80 5.17 9.52 17.34
C ALA A 80 5.52 10.97 16.91
N ALA A 81 6.52 11.15 16.05
CA ALA A 81 6.91 12.47 15.55
C ALA A 81 5.84 13.15 14.68
N LEU A 82 4.84 12.42 14.18
CA LEU A 82 3.73 12.95 13.39
C LEU A 82 2.61 13.56 14.26
N GLY A 83 2.67 13.33 15.59
CA GLY A 83 1.74 13.90 16.56
C GLY A 83 0.29 13.47 16.31
N GLU A 84 -0.64 14.38 16.60
CA GLU A 84 -2.08 14.13 16.51
C GLU A 84 -2.62 13.93 15.09
N ARG A 85 -1.81 14.23 14.07
CA ARG A 85 -2.17 13.99 12.66
C ARG A 85 -2.32 12.51 12.32
N VAL A 86 -1.71 11.62 13.11
CA VAL A 86 -1.75 10.17 12.87
C VAL A 86 -2.28 9.45 14.10
N GLU A 87 -3.51 8.95 13.98
CA GLU A 87 -4.12 8.07 14.98
C GLU A 87 -3.71 6.61 14.74
N CYS A 88 -2.97 6.01 15.67
CA CYS A 88 -2.65 4.57 15.64
C CYS A 88 -3.72 3.76 16.38
N ARG A 89 -4.49 2.95 15.66
CA ARG A 89 -5.65 2.21 16.17
C ARG A 89 -5.42 0.70 16.14
N LEU A 90 -5.73 0.03 17.28
CA LEU A 90 -5.84 -1.43 17.31
C LEU A 90 -7.14 -1.83 16.63
N ALA A 91 -7.06 -2.29 15.40
CA ALA A 91 -8.22 -2.72 14.62
C ALA A 91 -7.84 -3.75 13.56
N ASP A 92 -8.68 -4.75 13.38
CA ASP A 92 -8.61 -5.63 12.22
C ASP A 92 -9.37 -4.97 11.06
N ALA A 93 -8.65 -4.64 9.99
CA ALA A 93 -9.24 -4.01 8.80
C ALA A 93 -10.40 -4.80 8.19
N ALA A 94 -10.41 -6.13 8.34
CA ALA A 94 -11.52 -6.97 7.87
C ALA A 94 -12.84 -6.69 8.61
N THR A 95 -12.79 -6.12 9.82
CA THR A 95 -13.96 -5.90 10.69
C THR A 95 -14.29 -4.43 10.92
N LEU A 96 -13.65 -3.52 10.20
CA LEU A 96 -13.95 -2.08 10.26
C LEU A 96 -15.42 -1.81 9.98
N LYS A 97 -16.02 -0.90 10.76
CA LYS A 97 -17.45 -0.57 10.67
C LYS A 97 -17.70 0.83 10.13
N GLU A 98 -16.66 1.59 9.90
CA GLU A 98 -16.73 2.94 9.37
C GLU A 98 -17.41 2.95 8.00
N GLU A 99 -18.28 3.94 7.79
CA GLU A 99 -19.01 4.12 6.54
C GLU A 99 -18.84 5.56 6.04
N SER A 100 -18.27 5.70 4.84
CA SER A 100 -18.12 6.98 4.15
C SER A 100 -17.39 8.06 4.98
N VAL A 101 -16.31 7.67 5.68
CA VAL A 101 -15.52 8.54 6.55
C VAL A 101 -14.29 9.09 5.85
N TYR A 102 -13.65 8.29 4.99
CA TYR A 102 -12.34 8.62 4.43
C TYR A 102 -12.41 8.99 2.94
N ASP A 103 -11.48 9.83 2.50
CA ASP A 103 -11.31 10.19 1.08
C ASP A 103 -10.41 9.18 0.37
N LEU A 104 -9.48 8.60 1.12
CA LEU A 104 -8.47 7.68 0.66
C LEU A 104 -8.30 6.53 1.64
N ALA A 105 -8.28 5.30 1.16
CA ALA A 105 -7.83 4.16 1.94
C ALA A 105 -6.64 3.47 1.24
N LEU A 106 -5.61 3.16 2.02
CA LEU A 106 -4.53 2.27 1.62
C LEU A 106 -4.78 0.89 2.22
N ALA A 107 -5.01 -0.10 1.37
CA ALA A 107 -5.15 -1.50 1.73
C ALA A 107 -3.91 -2.27 1.23
N ASP A 108 -2.75 -2.04 1.92
CA ASP A 108 -1.53 -2.84 1.72
C ASP A 108 -1.67 -4.11 2.55
N VAL A 109 -2.31 -5.11 1.96
CA VAL A 109 -2.86 -6.23 2.71
C VAL A 109 -1.83 -7.31 3.06
N PRO A 110 -2.01 -8.05 4.17
CA PRO A 110 -1.25 -9.26 4.43
C PRO A 110 -1.38 -10.25 3.27
N CYS A 111 -0.26 -10.79 2.80
CA CYS A 111 -0.19 -11.69 1.65
C CYS A 111 0.87 -12.76 1.83
N SER A 112 0.99 -13.68 0.86
CA SER A 112 2.04 -14.71 0.82
C SER A 112 3.47 -14.15 0.83
N GLY A 113 3.65 -12.95 0.25
CA GLY A 113 4.95 -12.29 0.17
C GLY A 113 5.87 -12.85 -0.91
N THR A 114 5.38 -13.61 -1.88
CA THR A 114 6.20 -14.29 -2.91
C THR A 114 7.03 -13.31 -3.75
N GLY A 115 6.62 -12.05 -3.85
CA GLY A 115 7.41 -10.99 -4.49
C GLY A 115 8.67 -10.59 -3.72
N THR A 116 8.83 -11.02 -2.47
CA THR A 116 9.95 -10.66 -1.59
C THR A 116 10.94 -11.81 -1.36
N LEU A 117 10.84 -12.90 -2.11
CA LEU A 117 11.67 -14.10 -1.95
C LEU A 117 13.18 -13.83 -1.98
N GLY A 118 13.62 -12.79 -2.67
CA GLY A 118 15.02 -12.38 -2.71
C GLY A 118 15.57 -11.94 -1.36
N ARG A 119 14.70 -11.38 -0.49
CA ARG A 119 15.04 -10.92 0.86
C ARG A 119 14.51 -11.84 1.96
N ASN A 120 13.45 -12.59 1.68
CA ASN A 120 12.75 -13.49 2.60
C ASN A 120 12.68 -14.91 2.02
N PRO A 121 13.81 -15.59 1.79
CA PRO A 121 13.86 -16.90 1.12
C PRO A 121 13.13 -18.01 1.89
N GLU A 122 12.90 -17.83 3.20
CA GLU A 122 12.16 -18.75 4.07
C GLU A 122 10.68 -18.90 3.66
N ILE A 123 10.11 -17.94 2.93
CA ILE A 123 8.73 -18.00 2.44
C ILE A 123 8.49 -19.29 1.64
N ARG A 124 9.45 -19.69 0.78
CA ARG A 124 9.36 -20.92 -0.02
C ARG A 124 9.17 -22.20 0.80
N HIS A 125 9.59 -22.19 2.07
CA HIS A 125 9.49 -23.34 2.96
C HIS A 125 8.28 -23.29 3.88
N ARG A 126 7.69 -22.09 4.08
CA ARG A 126 6.53 -21.89 4.95
C ARG A 126 5.21 -21.91 4.18
N LEU A 127 5.21 -21.40 2.94
CA LEU A 127 3.99 -21.27 2.14
C LEU A 127 3.44 -22.64 1.78
N GLN A 128 2.14 -22.85 2.10
CA GLN A 128 1.39 -24.05 1.75
C GLN A 128 0.35 -23.71 0.68
N VAL A 129 -0.02 -24.68 -0.16
CA VAL A 129 -0.98 -24.49 -1.24
C VAL A 129 -2.31 -23.91 -0.73
N ASN A 130 -2.77 -24.35 0.44
CA ASN A 130 -4.02 -23.88 1.05
C ASN A 130 -3.93 -22.48 1.68
N ASP A 131 -2.73 -21.87 1.75
CA ASP A 131 -2.58 -20.52 2.28
C ASP A 131 -3.09 -19.46 1.31
N LEU A 132 -2.91 -19.65 0.00
CA LEU A 132 -3.32 -18.68 -1.01
C LEU A 132 -4.84 -18.42 -0.99
N PRO A 133 -5.72 -19.44 -1.07
CA PRO A 133 -7.16 -19.21 -0.99
C PRO A 133 -7.59 -18.53 0.32
N ARG A 134 -6.99 -18.91 1.45
CA ARG A 134 -7.28 -18.32 2.76
C ARG A 134 -6.89 -16.84 2.81
N GLN A 135 -5.71 -16.49 2.27
CA GLN A 135 -5.25 -15.11 2.17
C GLN A 135 -6.14 -14.30 1.24
N ALA A 136 -6.48 -14.83 0.08
CA ALA A 136 -7.37 -14.18 -0.88
C ALA A 136 -8.73 -13.82 -0.26
N GLU A 137 -9.36 -14.72 0.51
CA GLU A 137 -10.64 -14.43 1.19
C GLU A 137 -10.47 -13.33 2.25
N ARG A 138 -9.39 -13.34 3.01
CA ARG A 138 -9.08 -12.27 3.96
C ARG A 138 -8.90 -10.92 3.26
N GLN A 139 -8.14 -10.92 2.16
CA GLN A 139 -7.86 -9.71 1.35
C GLN A 139 -9.14 -9.13 0.75
N LYS A 140 -10.03 -9.97 0.20
CA LYS A 140 -11.36 -9.55 -0.28
C LYS A 140 -12.17 -8.90 0.84
N THR A 141 -12.13 -9.47 2.06
CA THR A 141 -12.85 -8.93 3.21
C THR A 141 -12.31 -7.56 3.62
N ILE A 142 -10.97 -7.39 3.65
CA ILE A 142 -10.33 -6.09 3.92
C ILE A 142 -10.71 -5.07 2.83
N LEU A 143 -10.63 -5.45 1.57
CA LEU A 143 -10.95 -4.56 0.46
C LEU A 143 -12.42 -4.11 0.47
N ARG A 144 -13.36 -5.02 0.77
CA ARG A 144 -14.79 -4.67 0.97
C ARG A 144 -14.98 -3.68 2.11
N ALA A 145 -14.27 -3.88 3.23
CA ALA A 145 -14.34 -2.98 4.38
C ALA A 145 -13.75 -1.59 4.04
N ALA A 146 -12.62 -1.54 3.32
CA ALA A 146 -12.03 -0.30 2.83
C ALA A 146 -13.01 0.48 1.93
N PHE A 147 -13.72 -0.19 1.02
CA PHE A 147 -14.74 0.46 0.17
C PHE A 147 -15.95 0.97 0.95
N ARG A 148 -16.35 0.29 2.02
CA ARG A 148 -17.40 0.82 2.91
C ARG A 148 -16.95 2.07 3.63
N ALA A 149 -15.69 2.10 4.06
CA ALA A 149 -15.12 3.20 4.83
C ALA A 149 -14.89 4.48 4.00
N ILE A 150 -14.67 4.39 2.67
CA ILE A 150 -14.47 5.57 1.82
C ILE A 150 -15.79 6.21 1.38
N ARG A 151 -15.75 7.54 1.24
CA ARG A 151 -16.85 8.38 0.72
C ARG A 151 -17.08 8.11 -0.77
N PRO A 152 -18.27 8.41 -1.30
CA PRO A 152 -18.45 8.59 -2.74
C PRO A 152 -17.42 9.59 -3.29
N GLY A 153 -16.81 9.29 -4.43
CA GLY A 153 -15.70 10.06 -5.00
C GLY A 153 -14.33 9.78 -4.37
N GLY A 154 -14.27 9.00 -3.31
CA GLY A 154 -13.02 8.55 -2.70
C GLY A 154 -12.38 7.37 -3.44
N ARG A 155 -11.19 6.97 -3.01
CA ARG A 155 -10.46 5.87 -3.64
C ARG A 155 -9.81 4.92 -2.64
N VAL A 156 -9.62 3.69 -3.07
CA VAL A 156 -8.83 2.66 -2.38
C VAL A 156 -7.60 2.33 -3.22
N VAL A 157 -6.43 2.32 -2.60
CA VAL A 157 -5.25 1.71 -3.18
C VAL A 157 -5.09 0.33 -2.56
N TYR A 158 -5.26 -0.69 -3.37
CA TYR A 158 -5.02 -2.07 -3.00
C TYR A 158 -3.62 -2.47 -3.40
N SER A 159 -2.85 -3.08 -2.51
CA SER A 159 -1.50 -3.58 -2.83
C SER A 159 -1.15 -4.85 -2.07
N THR A 160 -0.28 -5.63 -2.70
CA THR A 160 0.37 -6.79 -2.11
C THR A 160 1.84 -6.83 -2.52
N CYS A 161 2.68 -7.49 -1.74
CA CYS A 161 4.00 -7.95 -2.17
C CYS A 161 3.97 -9.42 -2.64
N SER A 162 2.86 -9.86 -3.21
CA SER A 162 2.66 -11.19 -3.80
C SER A 162 2.77 -11.13 -5.33
N LEU A 163 3.22 -12.23 -5.94
CA LEU A 163 3.19 -12.44 -7.39
C LEU A 163 1.98 -13.29 -7.83
N GLU A 164 1.24 -13.84 -6.87
CA GLU A 164 0.16 -14.79 -7.10
C GLU A 164 -1.11 -14.08 -7.59
N PRO A 165 -1.67 -14.48 -8.75
CA PRO A 165 -2.90 -13.88 -9.28
C PRO A 165 -4.09 -13.97 -8.30
N GLU A 166 -4.15 -15.05 -7.51
CA GLU A 166 -5.17 -15.31 -6.50
C GLU A 166 -5.24 -14.24 -5.42
N GLU A 167 -4.09 -13.59 -5.11
CA GLU A 167 -3.98 -12.52 -4.14
C GLU A 167 -4.05 -11.12 -4.79
N ASN A 168 -4.01 -11.04 -6.10
CA ASN A 168 -3.88 -9.83 -6.89
C ASN A 168 -5.14 -9.57 -7.73
N GLU A 169 -5.07 -9.88 -9.03
CA GLU A 169 -6.15 -9.58 -9.97
C GLU A 169 -7.46 -10.27 -9.60
N GLU A 170 -7.41 -11.49 -9.08
CA GLU A 170 -8.62 -12.24 -8.72
C GLU A 170 -9.33 -11.63 -7.51
N VAL A 171 -8.58 -11.09 -6.53
CA VAL A 171 -9.18 -10.34 -5.40
C VAL A 171 -9.86 -9.07 -5.90
N VAL A 172 -9.18 -8.30 -6.74
CA VAL A 172 -9.73 -7.05 -7.30
C VAL A 172 -10.96 -7.35 -8.13
N ALA A 173 -10.87 -8.30 -9.07
CA ALA A 173 -12.00 -8.67 -9.94
C ALA A 173 -13.21 -9.15 -9.16
N ALA A 174 -13.02 -9.99 -8.13
CA ALA A 174 -14.11 -10.50 -7.30
C ALA A 174 -14.86 -9.39 -6.57
N VAL A 175 -14.12 -8.41 -6.00
CA VAL A 175 -14.75 -7.29 -5.28
C VAL A 175 -15.41 -6.31 -6.24
N LEU A 176 -14.82 -6.03 -7.42
CA LEU A 176 -15.44 -5.19 -8.44
C LEU A 176 -16.73 -5.78 -8.99
N ALA A 177 -16.84 -7.09 -9.13
CA ALA A 177 -18.06 -7.74 -9.57
C ALA A 177 -19.25 -7.52 -8.61
N GLU A 178 -18.98 -7.26 -7.34
CA GLU A 178 -19.98 -6.96 -6.31
C GLU A 178 -20.29 -5.45 -6.20
N ARG A 179 -19.48 -4.59 -6.84
CA ARG A 179 -19.47 -3.14 -6.61
C ARG A 179 -19.54 -2.38 -7.95
N PRO A 180 -20.76 -2.25 -8.54
CA PRO A 180 -20.93 -1.49 -9.79
C PRO A 180 -20.64 0.02 -9.63
N ASP A 181 -20.53 0.49 -8.40
CA ASP A 181 -20.15 1.86 -8.03
C ASP A 181 -18.63 2.08 -7.95
N VAL A 182 -17.83 1.09 -8.33
CA VAL A 182 -16.35 1.14 -8.27
C VAL A 182 -15.75 0.82 -9.64
N GLN A 183 -14.69 1.52 -9.99
CA GLN A 183 -13.93 1.29 -11.23
C GLN A 183 -12.42 1.30 -10.96
N VAL A 184 -11.66 0.65 -11.84
CA VAL A 184 -10.18 0.75 -11.83
C VAL A 184 -9.80 2.12 -12.39
N ALA A 185 -9.06 2.90 -11.62
CA ALA A 185 -8.51 4.18 -12.06
C ALA A 185 -7.31 3.97 -12.99
N SER A 186 -7.08 4.92 -13.89
CA SER A 186 -5.96 4.85 -14.82
C SER A 186 -4.61 4.93 -14.09
N MET A 187 -3.92 3.79 -13.96
CA MET A 187 -2.55 3.74 -13.43
C MET A 187 -1.58 4.58 -14.28
N ARG A 188 -1.79 4.63 -15.59
CA ARG A 188 -0.97 5.48 -16.49
C ARG A 188 -1.07 6.95 -16.09
N SER A 189 -2.28 7.46 -15.83
CA SER A 189 -2.48 8.84 -15.36
C SER A 189 -1.83 9.09 -14.00
N ARG A 190 -1.81 8.09 -13.10
CA ARG A 190 -1.08 8.17 -11.82
C ARG A 190 0.42 8.28 -12.04
N ILE A 191 0.99 7.46 -12.92
CA ILE A 191 2.41 7.52 -13.29
C ILE A 191 2.76 8.89 -13.90
N ASP A 192 1.91 9.44 -14.76
CA ASP A 192 2.10 10.76 -15.36
C ASP A 192 2.12 11.88 -14.31
N THR A 193 1.28 11.75 -13.28
CA THR A 193 1.28 12.68 -12.14
C THR A 193 2.58 12.57 -11.36
N LEU A 194 3.01 11.36 -10.99
CA LEU A 194 4.27 11.14 -10.27
C LEU A 194 5.50 11.65 -11.04
N GLN A 195 5.48 11.52 -12.37
CA GLN A 195 6.53 12.05 -13.25
C GLN A 195 6.54 13.58 -13.24
N ARG A 196 5.38 14.22 -13.40
CA ARG A 196 5.21 15.67 -13.37
C ARG A 196 5.66 16.29 -12.05
N ASP A 197 5.36 15.61 -10.96
CA ASP A 197 5.69 16.04 -9.59
C ASP A 197 7.16 15.73 -9.23
N GLY A 198 7.95 15.17 -10.15
CA GLY A 198 9.37 14.85 -9.96
C GLY A 198 9.64 13.70 -8.99
N ILE A 199 8.61 12.92 -8.64
CA ILE A 199 8.71 11.75 -7.75
C ILE A 199 9.37 10.58 -8.49
N VAL A 200 9.04 10.44 -9.77
CA VAL A 200 9.59 9.43 -10.67
C VAL A 200 10.31 10.11 -11.83
N THR A 201 11.49 9.62 -12.20
CA THR A 201 12.23 10.12 -13.36
C THR A 201 11.53 9.72 -14.68
N ASP A 202 11.83 10.41 -15.78
CA ASP A 202 11.27 10.11 -17.11
C ASP A 202 11.49 8.64 -17.49
N ALA A 203 12.72 8.15 -17.35
CA ALA A 203 13.06 6.75 -17.64
C ALA A 203 12.35 5.78 -16.68
N GLY A 204 12.15 6.17 -15.42
CA GLY A 204 11.38 5.39 -14.45
C GLY A 204 9.90 5.31 -14.83
N ALA A 205 9.31 6.44 -15.23
CA ALA A 205 7.91 6.51 -15.65
C ALA A 205 7.64 5.66 -16.91
N GLU A 206 8.55 5.69 -17.88
CA GLU A 206 8.45 4.86 -19.09
C GLU A 206 8.45 3.37 -18.73
N LYS A 207 9.39 2.93 -17.89
CA LYS A 207 9.44 1.55 -17.41
C LYS A 207 8.18 1.16 -16.61
N LEU A 208 7.67 2.05 -15.75
CA LEU A 208 6.45 1.78 -14.99
C LEU A 208 5.22 1.64 -15.91
N ARG A 209 5.10 2.47 -16.96
CA ARG A 209 4.02 2.33 -17.96
C ARG A 209 4.04 0.97 -18.66
N ALA A 210 5.23 0.39 -18.88
CA ALA A 210 5.38 -0.96 -19.44
C ALA A 210 4.95 -2.08 -18.48
N CYS A 211 4.86 -1.79 -17.17
CA CYS A 211 4.41 -2.71 -16.14
C CYS A 211 2.90 -2.61 -15.84
N VAL A 212 2.16 -1.72 -16.54
CA VAL A 212 0.71 -1.60 -16.38
C VAL A 212 0.04 -2.77 -17.10
N THR A 213 -0.80 -3.52 -16.37
CA THR A 213 -1.55 -4.66 -16.89
C THR A 213 -2.70 -4.22 -17.80
N ASN A 214 -3.30 -5.16 -18.51
CA ASN A 214 -4.48 -4.88 -19.36
C ASN A 214 -5.68 -4.39 -18.55
N GLU A 215 -5.81 -4.82 -17.29
CA GLU A 215 -6.85 -4.42 -16.34
C GLU A 215 -6.59 -3.03 -15.74
N GLY A 216 -5.45 -2.39 -16.07
CA GLY A 216 -5.11 -1.06 -15.58
C GLY A 216 -4.41 -1.02 -14.23
N CYS A 217 -3.99 -2.17 -13.69
CA CYS A 217 -3.20 -2.30 -12.48
C CYS A 217 -1.70 -2.21 -12.77
N LEU A 218 -0.86 -2.09 -11.75
CA LEU A 218 0.59 -2.12 -11.88
C LEU A 218 1.14 -3.43 -11.31
N ARG A 219 1.95 -4.15 -12.08
CA ARG A 219 2.63 -5.37 -11.63
C ARG A 219 4.15 -5.18 -11.76
N LEU A 220 4.83 -5.04 -10.63
CA LEU A 220 6.29 -5.00 -10.58
C LEU A 220 6.82 -6.41 -10.32
N LEU A 221 7.68 -6.88 -11.20
CA LEU A 221 8.38 -8.14 -11.00
C LEU A 221 9.71 -7.89 -10.26
N PRO A 222 10.13 -8.82 -9.38
CA PRO A 222 11.41 -8.72 -8.69
C PRO A 222 12.57 -8.54 -9.67
N GLY A 223 13.47 -7.63 -9.36
CA GLY A 223 14.64 -7.35 -10.19
C GLY A 223 14.44 -6.38 -11.34
N ALA A 224 13.20 -6.12 -11.79
CA ALA A 224 12.94 -5.17 -12.88
C ALA A 224 13.43 -3.74 -12.57
N PHE A 225 13.36 -3.34 -11.30
CA PHE A 225 13.85 -2.05 -10.78
C PHE A 225 14.86 -2.21 -9.64
N ASN A 226 15.42 -3.42 -9.44
CA ASN A 226 16.14 -3.81 -8.23
C ASN A 226 15.31 -3.60 -6.95
N THR A 227 14.02 -3.87 -7.01
CA THR A 227 13.04 -3.79 -5.93
C THR A 227 12.34 -5.15 -5.77
N ASP A 228 11.58 -5.31 -4.70
CA ASP A 228 10.68 -6.45 -4.57
C ASP A 228 9.56 -6.44 -5.61
N GLY A 229 8.89 -7.58 -5.75
CA GLY A 229 7.66 -7.66 -6.52
C GLY A 229 6.49 -7.02 -5.79
N PHE A 230 5.66 -6.27 -6.54
CA PHE A 230 4.43 -5.65 -6.02
C PHE A 230 3.31 -5.71 -7.06
N PHE A 231 2.11 -5.87 -6.55
CA PHE A 231 0.89 -5.58 -7.29
C PHE A 231 0.21 -4.35 -6.69
N ILE A 232 -0.28 -3.43 -7.54
CA ILE A 232 -0.93 -2.19 -7.10
C ILE A 232 -2.14 -1.92 -7.99
N ALA A 233 -3.31 -1.77 -7.40
CA ALA A 233 -4.53 -1.32 -8.05
C ALA A 233 -5.04 -0.06 -7.39
N VAL A 234 -5.38 0.96 -8.18
CA VAL A 234 -6.09 2.15 -7.71
C VAL A 234 -7.54 2.03 -8.12
N LEU A 235 -8.44 2.06 -7.16
CA LEU A 235 -9.85 1.79 -7.34
C LEU A 235 -10.65 3.01 -6.86
N GLU A 236 -11.51 3.57 -7.70
CA GLU A 236 -12.27 4.79 -7.40
C GLU A 236 -13.76 4.45 -7.22
N LYS A 237 -14.34 4.98 -6.13
CA LYS A 237 -15.77 4.91 -5.87
C LYS A 237 -16.46 6.08 -6.56
N THR A 238 -17.48 5.83 -7.33
CA THR A 238 -18.22 6.89 -8.05
C THR A 238 -18.79 7.91 -7.08
N ALA A 239 -18.95 9.16 -7.54
CA ALA A 239 -19.43 10.29 -6.72
C ALA A 239 -20.96 10.35 -6.54
N ARG A 240 -21.66 9.22 -6.80
CA ARG A 240 -23.14 9.17 -6.72
C ARG A 240 -23.60 8.68 -5.38
#